data_617d560bbf5d697724e2634c70dd6a38
#
_entry.id   617d560bbf5d697724e2634c70dd6a38
#
_cell.length_a   1.000
_cell.length_b   1.000
_cell.length_c   1.000
_cell.angle_alpha   90.00
_cell.angle_beta   90.00
_cell.angle_gamma   90.00
#
_symmetry.space_group_name_H-M   'P 1'
#
loop_
_entity.id
_entity.type
_entity.pdbx_description
1 polymer ?
#
loop_
_entity_poly.entity_id
_entity_poly.type
_entity_poly.pdbx_seq_one_letter_code
_entity_poly.pdbx_strand_id
1 'polypeptide(L)'
;MEIFDSFADPSGPLSVLTRAAHVLAGITWIGLLYFFNFVQVPAFAQLSDGARSEALRKLTFRALWWFRYAALLTFLFGLMLMTIQGDGDKMDQYLSGVGGTAILTGMLFGTTMFLNVWGVIWRNQKVVIGSAEAVAGGGTADPAAAGAAKAAARASRANTLMSITMLWFMVFAAHGATWFTGIGGTVGYWILVLVLWAFVEASALGLIGGLDSPFNKLVFDTHRNTIVAGFVLLAVVYFVGWELMLAV
;
A
#
# COMPACT_ATOMS: atom_id res chain seq x y z
N MET A 1 21.01 28.45 18.49
CA MET A 1 20.40 28.13 17.17
C MET A 1 19.20 27.27 17.51
N GLU A 2 18.01 27.88 17.53
CA GLU A 2 16.75 27.26 18.03
C GLU A 2 16.42 25.90 17.42
N ILE A 3 16.90 25.66 16.18
CA ILE A 3 16.68 24.41 15.47
C ILE A 3 17.27 23.16 16.18
N PHE A 4 18.28 23.33 17.01
CA PHE A 4 18.91 22.25 17.74
C PHE A 4 18.37 22.08 19.17
N ASP A 5 17.79 23.11 19.74
CA ASP A 5 17.27 23.09 21.12
C ASP A 5 15.97 22.27 21.23
N SER A 6 15.19 22.18 20.14
CA SER A 6 13.96 21.40 20.05
C SER A 6 14.04 20.28 18.99
N PHE A 7 15.24 19.79 18.68
CA PHE A 7 15.45 18.89 17.55
C PHE A 7 14.60 17.61 17.63
N ALA A 8 14.48 17.02 18.81
CA ALA A 8 13.74 15.78 19.05
C ALA A 8 12.25 16.00 19.47
N ASP A 9 11.82 17.26 19.59
CA ASP A 9 10.42 17.58 19.89
C ASP A 9 9.48 17.05 18.80
N PRO A 10 8.27 16.52 19.13
CA PRO A 10 7.28 16.07 18.14
C PRO A 10 6.88 17.12 17.08
N SER A 11 6.99 18.39 17.41
CA SER A 11 6.81 19.52 16.50
C SER A 11 8.13 20.06 15.92
N GLY A 12 9.27 19.52 16.36
CA GLY A 12 10.61 20.00 16.04
C GLY A 12 11.13 19.57 14.66
N PRO A 13 12.36 20.01 14.33
CA PRO A 13 12.96 19.79 13.02
C PRO A 13 13.09 18.31 12.60
N LEU A 14 13.36 17.41 13.55
CA LEU A 14 13.46 15.98 13.25
C LEU A 14 12.12 15.42 12.75
N SER A 15 11.01 15.83 13.37
CA SER A 15 9.66 15.44 12.93
C SER A 15 9.38 15.93 11.51
N VAL A 16 9.71 17.17 11.20
CA VAL A 16 9.53 17.78 9.87
C VAL A 16 10.36 17.06 8.82
N LEU A 17 11.64 16.82 9.09
CA LEU A 17 12.55 16.11 8.17
C LEU A 17 12.11 14.67 7.93
N THR A 18 11.74 13.95 9.00
CA THR A 18 11.26 12.57 8.90
C THR A 18 9.95 12.49 8.12
N ARG A 19 9.03 13.44 8.34
CA ARG A 19 7.77 13.55 7.59
C ARG A 19 8.02 13.85 6.12
N ALA A 20 8.92 14.76 5.81
CA ALA A 20 9.30 15.07 4.43
C ALA A 20 9.91 13.83 3.74
N ALA A 21 10.80 13.11 4.40
CA ALA A 21 11.39 11.88 3.88
C ALA A 21 10.33 10.77 3.68
N HIS A 22 9.40 10.60 4.63
CA HIS A 22 8.27 9.69 4.50
C HIS A 22 7.40 10.01 3.28
N VAL A 23 7.03 11.28 3.09
CA VAL A 23 6.20 11.72 1.98
C VAL A 23 6.93 11.55 0.64
N LEU A 24 8.21 11.94 0.53
CA LEU A 24 8.99 11.79 -0.70
C LEU A 24 9.16 10.32 -1.11
N ALA A 25 9.48 9.45 -0.15
CA ALA A 25 9.53 8.02 -0.39
C ALA A 25 8.16 7.47 -0.78
N GLY A 26 7.09 7.92 -0.10
CA GLY A 26 5.70 7.55 -0.38
C GLY A 26 5.24 7.95 -1.78
N ILE A 27 5.58 9.16 -2.24
CA ILE A 27 5.31 9.61 -3.62
C ILE A 27 5.94 8.66 -4.64
N THR A 28 7.19 8.27 -4.41
CA THR A 28 7.89 7.33 -5.29
C THR A 28 7.24 5.96 -5.27
N TRP A 29 6.92 5.43 -4.08
CA TRP A 29 6.28 4.12 -3.93
C TRP A 29 4.89 4.07 -4.58
N ILE A 30 4.00 4.97 -4.21
CA ILE A 30 2.61 4.99 -4.70
C ILE A 30 2.57 5.41 -6.17
N GLY A 31 3.41 6.35 -6.59
CA GLY A 31 3.53 6.76 -7.99
C GLY A 31 3.93 5.59 -8.89
N LEU A 32 4.91 4.77 -8.49
CA LEU A 32 5.30 3.56 -9.24
C LEU A 32 4.21 2.47 -9.17
N LEU A 33 3.49 2.32 -8.05
CA LEU A 33 2.34 1.42 -7.98
C LEU A 33 1.29 1.76 -9.05
N TYR A 34 0.94 3.04 -9.15
CA TYR A 34 -0.03 3.53 -10.13
C TYR A 34 0.52 3.47 -11.56
N PHE A 35 1.80 3.77 -11.77
CA PHE A 35 2.45 3.58 -13.06
C PHE A 35 2.34 2.14 -13.55
N PHE A 36 2.67 1.15 -12.71
CA PHE A 36 2.56 -0.25 -13.09
C PHE A 36 1.12 -0.64 -13.47
N ASN A 37 0.13 -0.21 -12.69
CA ASN A 37 -1.26 -0.64 -12.85
C ASN A 37 -2.02 0.15 -13.94
N PHE A 38 -1.76 1.45 -14.07
CA PHE A 38 -2.56 2.33 -14.95
C PHE A 38 -1.88 2.61 -16.28
N VAL A 39 -0.55 2.55 -16.33
CA VAL A 39 0.22 2.88 -17.54
C VAL A 39 0.88 1.64 -18.11
N GLN A 40 1.74 0.96 -17.36
CA GLN A 40 2.55 -0.14 -17.87
C GLN A 40 1.70 -1.33 -18.32
N VAL A 41 0.77 -1.81 -17.53
CA VAL A 41 -0.06 -2.99 -17.86
C VAL A 41 -0.87 -2.75 -19.15
N PRO A 42 -1.61 -1.63 -19.32
CA PRO A 42 -2.31 -1.35 -20.58
C PRO A 42 -1.35 -1.16 -21.78
N ALA A 43 -0.22 -0.49 -21.57
CA ALA A 43 0.76 -0.28 -22.65
C ALA A 43 1.39 -1.62 -23.10
N PHE A 44 1.74 -2.49 -22.16
CA PHE A 44 2.33 -3.80 -22.47
C PHE A 44 1.38 -4.72 -23.26
N ALA A 45 0.07 -4.55 -23.12
CA ALA A 45 -0.91 -5.27 -23.93
C ALA A 45 -0.91 -4.84 -25.42
N GLN A 46 -0.36 -3.67 -25.71
CA GLN A 46 -0.28 -3.10 -27.08
C GLN A 46 1.09 -3.29 -27.72
N LEU A 47 2.10 -3.67 -26.96
CA LEU A 47 3.45 -3.91 -27.46
C LEU A 47 3.57 -5.28 -28.13
N SER A 48 4.46 -5.38 -29.14
CA SER A 48 4.90 -6.68 -29.63
C SER A 48 5.58 -7.50 -28.53
N ASP A 49 5.60 -8.82 -28.65
CA ASP A 49 6.19 -9.69 -27.63
C ASP A 49 7.67 -9.38 -27.38
N GLY A 50 8.43 -9.06 -28.41
CA GLY A 50 9.84 -8.65 -28.30
C GLY A 50 10.01 -7.34 -27.53
N ALA A 51 9.24 -6.30 -27.88
CA ALA A 51 9.29 -5.01 -27.22
C ALA A 51 8.85 -5.11 -25.75
N ARG A 52 7.79 -5.89 -25.49
CA ARG A 52 7.31 -6.16 -24.12
C ARG A 52 8.37 -6.90 -23.30
N SER A 53 9.00 -7.92 -23.84
CA SER A 53 10.08 -8.66 -23.17
C SER A 53 11.27 -7.76 -22.85
N GLU A 54 11.68 -6.91 -23.77
CA GLU A 54 12.77 -5.96 -23.55
C GLU A 54 12.42 -4.92 -22.48
N ALA A 55 11.22 -4.33 -22.55
CA ALA A 55 10.73 -3.38 -21.56
C ALA A 55 10.62 -4.03 -20.15
N LEU A 56 10.17 -5.26 -20.06
CA LEU A 56 10.10 -6.01 -18.80
C LEU A 56 11.50 -6.17 -18.17
N ARG A 57 12.46 -6.61 -18.94
CA ARG A 57 13.83 -6.88 -18.46
C ARG A 57 14.61 -5.61 -18.11
N LYS A 58 14.42 -4.52 -18.85
CA LYS A 58 15.19 -3.29 -18.69
C LYS A 58 14.47 -2.21 -17.87
N LEU A 59 13.24 -1.85 -18.27
CA LEU A 59 12.48 -0.77 -17.63
C LEU A 59 11.82 -1.25 -16.33
N THR A 60 11.02 -2.32 -16.41
CA THR A 60 10.27 -2.81 -15.25
C THR A 60 11.18 -3.27 -14.12
N PHE A 61 12.26 -3.99 -14.45
CA PHE A 61 13.24 -4.42 -13.45
C PHE A 61 13.83 -3.23 -12.67
N ARG A 62 14.20 -2.15 -13.39
CA ARG A 62 14.73 -0.93 -12.76
C ARG A 62 13.68 -0.20 -11.93
N ALA A 63 12.44 -0.10 -12.43
CA ALA A 63 11.33 0.50 -11.73
C ALA A 63 10.96 -0.29 -10.46
N LEU A 64 11.01 -1.62 -10.49
CA LEU A 64 10.80 -2.48 -9.32
C LEU A 64 11.87 -2.30 -8.24
N TRP A 65 13.11 -1.94 -8.61
CA TRP A 65 14.13 -1.60 -7.63
C TRP A 65 13.72 -0.37 -6.81
N TRP A 66 13.37 0.72 -7.48
CA TRP A 66 12.89 1.94 -6.84
C TRP A 66 11.61 1.70 -6.03
N PHE A 67 10.67 0.95 -6.59
CA PHE A 67 9.38 0.63 -5.97
C PHE A 67 9.56 -0.04 -4.61
N ARG A 68 10.37 -1.10 -4.53
CA ARG A 68 10.54 -1.84 -3.27
C ARG A 68 11.34 -1.08 -2.23
N TYR A 69 12.38 -0.33 -2.63
CA TYR A 69 13.16 0.45 -1.67
C TYR A 69 12.43 1.72 -1.23
N ALA A 70 11.66 2.34 -2.09
CA ALA A 70 10.76 3.42 -1.70
C ALA A 70 9.71 2.93 -0.69
N ALA A 71 9.13 1.74 -0.89
CA ALA A 71 8.23 1.13 0.09
C ALA A 71 8.92 0.90 1.44
N LEU A 72 10.16 0.38 1.44
CA LEU A 72 10.95 0.18 2.65
C LEU A 72 11.21 1.50 3.37
N LEU A 73 11.68 2.52 2.66
CA LEU A 73 11.97 3.83 3.25
C LEU A 73 10.70 4.48 3.80
N THR A 74 9.58 4.41 3.06
CA THR A 74 8.29 4.92 3.54
C THR A 74 7.90 4.23 4.85
N PHE A 75 8.02 2.91 4.91
CA PHE A 75 7.70 2.15 6.11
C PHE A 75 8.60 2.53 7.30
N LEU A 76 9.92 2.58 7.10
CA LEU A 76 10.88 2.94 8.16
C LEU A 76 10.68 4.37 8.68
N PHE A 77 10.51 5.35 7.79
CA PHE A 77 10.22 6.73 8.21
C PHE A 77 8.83 6.85 8.87
N GLY A 78 7.86 6.02 8.46
CA GLY A 78 6.56 5.93 9.14
C GLY A 78 6.69 5.44 10.58
N LEU A 79 7.48 4.39 10.83
CA LEU A 79 7.78 3.91 12.18
C LEU A 79 8.51 4.97 13.01
N MET A 80 9.50 5.65 12.40
CA MET A 80 10.20 6.73 13.07
C MET A 80 9.27 7.89 13.45
N LEU A 81 8.32 8.26 12.58
CA LEU A 81 7.30 9.27 12.93
C LEU A 81 6.43 8.83 14.10
N MET A 82 6.06 7.55 14.17
CA MET A 82 5.29 7.02 15.30
C MET A 82 6.05 7.18 16.62
N THR A 83 7.35 6.87 16.65
CA THR A 83 8.16 7.03 17.86
C THR A 83 8.31 8.49 18.28
N ILE A 84 8.45 9.40 17.32
CA ILE A 84 8.55 10.85 17.59
C ILE A 84 7.20 11.38 18.13
N GLN A 85 6.08 11.03 17.51
CA GLN A 85 4.75 11.52 17.92
C GLN A 85 4.30 10.94 19.27
N GLY A 86 4.71 9.74 19.58
CA GLY A 86 4.34 9.07 20.83
C GLY A 86 5.04 9.61 22.08
N ASP A 87 6.13 10.36 21.91
CA ASP A 87 6.88 11.03 22.99
C ASP A 87 6.97 10.15 24.28
N GLY A 88 7.49 8.92 24.12
CA GLY A 88 7.70 7.99 25.24
C GLY A 88 6.40 7.63 26.00
N ASP A 89 6.17 8.26 27.13
CA ASP A 89 5.08 7.92 28.05
C ASP A 89 3.66 8.30 27.55
N LYS A 90 3.55 9.02 26.43
CA LYS A 90 2.25 9.47 25.87
C LYS A 90 1.76 8.62 24.71
N MET A 91 2.48 7.55 24.34
CA MET A 91 2.11 6.70 23.20
C MET A 91 0.69 6.14 23.35
N ASP A 92 0.33 5.63 24.53
CA ASP A 92 -1.00 5.07 24.78
C ASP A 92 -2.11 6.12 24.61
N GLN A 93 -1.89 7.33 25.11
CA GLN A 93 -2.82 8.44 24.95
C GLN A 93 -2.97 8.85 23.49
N TYR A 94 -1.86 8.90 22.73
CA TYR A 94 -1.88 9.22 21.31
C TYR A 94 -2.65 8.15 20.53
N LEU A 95 -2.33 6.87 20.73
CA LEU A 95 -2.92 5.77 19.97
C LEU A 95 -4.41 5.55 20.27
N SER A 96 -4.86 5.84 21.49
CA SER A 96 -6.27 5.75 21.87
C SER A 96 -7.13 6.94 21.43
N GLY A 97 -6.49 8.02 20.98
CA GLY A 97 -7.18 9.21 20.50
C GLY A 97 -7.62 9.13 19.03
N VAL A 98 -8.32 10.18 18.59
CA VAL A 98 -8.82 10.33 17.20
C VAL A 98 -7.69 10.18 16.17
N GLY A 99 -6.61 10.94 16.33
CA GLY A 99 -5.46 10.92 15.42
C GLY A 99 -4.74 9.56 15.40
N GLY A 100 -4.59 8.95 16.57
CA GLY A 100 -3.96 7.63 16.71
C GLY A 100 -4.77 6.52 16.05
N THR A 101 -6.08 6.48 16.26
CA THR A 101 -6.96 5.51 15.59
C THR A 101 -6.93 5.69 14.07
N ALA A 102 -6.93 6.93 13.59
CA ALA A 102 -6.81 7.21 12.17
C ALA A 102 -5.48 6.73 11.59
N ILE A 103 -4.36 7.06 12.24
CA ILE A 103 -3.04 6.65 11.75
C ILE A 103 -2.87 5.14 11.79
N LEU A 104 -3.36 4.44 12.83
CA LEU A 104 -3.34 2.98 12.91
C LEU A 104 -4.12 2.33 11.77
N THR A 105 -5.25 2.91 11.37
CA THR A 105 -6.01 2.46 10.19
C THR A 105 -5.16 2.58 8.92
N GLY A 106 -4.55 3.74 8.68
CA GLY A 106 -3.63 3.94 7.56
C GLY A 106 -2.44 2.99 7.60
N MET A 107 -1.86 2.77 8.78
CA MET A 107 -0.72 1.87 8.99
C MET A 107 -1.06 0.40 8.73
N LEU A 108 -2.26 -0.07 9.06
CA LEU A 108 -2.70 -1.44 8.76
C LEU A 108 -2.61 -1.70 7.25
N PHE A 109 -3.23 -0.83 6.44
CA PHE A 109 -3.18 -0.96 4.98
C PHE A 109 -1.76 -0.74 4.44
N GLY A 110 -1.05 0.28 4.91
CA GLY A 110 0.32 0.58 4.47
C GLY A 110 1.31 -0.54 4.76
N THR A 111 1.25 -1.15 5.96
CA THR A 111 2.09 -2.28 6.33
C THR A 111 1.79 -3.51 5.47
N THR A 112 0.51 -3.81 5.24
CA THR A 112 0.10 -4.90 4.35
C THR A 112 0.62 -4.69 2.93
N MET A 113 0.46 -3.48 2.40
CA MET A 113 0.99 -3.13 1.09
C MET A 113 2.52 -3.28 1.01
N PHE A 114 3.25 -2.89 2.05
CA PHE A 114 4.70 -3.09 2.15
C PHE A 114 5.07 -4.57 2.15
N LEU A 115 4.38 -5.39 2.95
CA LEU A 115 4.59 -6.84 2.99
C LEU A 115 4.29 -7.50 1.64
N ASN A 116 3.25 -7.05 0.94
CA ASN A 116 2.95 -7.49 -0.42
C ASN A 116 4.06 -7.15 -1.41
N VAL A 117 4.67 -5.96 -1.31
CA VAL A 117 5.79 -5.59 -2.20
C VAL A 117 6.95 -6.58 -2.07
N TRP A 118 7.37 -6.89 -0.86
CA TRP A 118 8.53 -7.75 -0.62
C TRP A 118 8.22 -9.24 -0.61
N GLY A 119 7.08 -9.62 -0.02
CA GLY A 119 6.67 -11.01 0.19
C GLY A 119 6.06 -11.65 -1.04
N VAL A 120 5.29 -10.91 -1.83
CA VAL A 120 4.53 -11.44 -2.97
C VAL A 120 5.02 -10.87 -4.29
N ILE A 121 4.92 -9.54 -4.48
CA ILE A 121 5.18 -8.92 -5.78
C ILE A 121 6.62 -9.17 -6.22
N TRP A 122 7.61 -8.82 -5.39
CA TRP A 122 9.01 -8.95 -5.75
C TRP A 122 9.43 -10.41 -5.98
N ARG A 123 8.98 -11.32 -5.12
CA ARG A 123 9.33 -12.75 -5.29
C ARG A 123 8.83 -13.31 -6.61
N ASN A 124 7.59 -13.01 -6.97
CA ASN A 124 6.99 -13.47 -8.21
C ASN A 124 7.58 -12.75 -9.44
N GLN A 125 7.86 -11.45 -9.34
CA GLN A 125 8.47 -10.70 -10.44
C GLN A 125 9.89 -11.19 -10.77
N LYS A 126 10.66 -11.69 -9.80
CA LYS A 126 11.94 -12.34 -10.09
C LYS A 126 11.79 -13.56 -11.00
N VAL A 127 10.76 -14.38 -10.78
CA VAL A 127 10.48 -15.56 -11.62
C VAL A 127 10.10 -15.11 -13.04
N VAL A 128 9.22 -14.12 -13.16
CA VAL A 128 8.76 -13.58 -14.47
C VAL A 128 9.92 -12.99 -15.26
N ILE A 129 10.74 -12.17 -14.62
CA ILE A 129 11.88 -11.49 -15.30
C ILE A 129 12.96 -12.52 -15.64
N GLY A 130 13.30 -13.44 -14.74
CA GLY A 130 14.26 -14.51 -15.00
C GLY A 130 13.84 -15.42 -16.15
N SER A 131 12.54 -15.74 -16.26
CA SER A 131 11.98 -16.47 -17.40
C SER A 131 12.14 -15.68 -18.71
N ALA A 132 11.87 -14.37 -18.69
CA ALA A 132 12.03 -13.52 -19.89
C ALA A 132 13.50 -13.40 -20.30
N GLU A 133 14.44 -13.35 -19.34
CA GLU A 133 15.89 -13.35 -19.60
C GLU A 133 16.35 -14.67 -20.22
N ALA A 134 15.90 -15.80 -19.67
CA ALA A 134 16.22 -17.14 -20.20
C ALA A 134 15.76 -17.27 -21.68
N VAL A 135 14.53 -16.90 -21.97
CA VAL A 135 14.00 -16.92 -23.37
C VAL A 135 14.79 -15.99 -24.29
N ALA A 136 15.13 -14.80 -23.83
CA ALA A 136 15.93 -13.86 -24.61
C ALA A 136 17.35 -14.36 -24.90
N GLY A 137 17.90 -15.23 -24.03
CA GLY A 137 19.17 -15.92 -24.20
C GLY A 137 19.08 -17.22 -25.05
N GLY A 138 17.92 -17.51 -25.65
CA GLY A 138 17.72 -18.73 -26.46
C GLY A 138 17.30 -19.98 -25.65
N GLY A 139 17.03 -19.84 -24.35
CA GLY A 139 16.53 -20.88 -23.48
C GLY A 139 15.01 -21.01 -23.50
N THR A 140 14.46 -21.83 -22.59
CA THR A 140 13.03 -22.07 -22.45
C THR A 140 12.42 -21.22 -21.34
N ALA A 141 11.12 -20.89 -21.50
CA ALA A 141 10.38 -20.18 -20.48
C ALA A 141 10.20 -21.05 -19.21
N ASP A 142 10.26 -20.39 -18.03
CA ASP A 142 9.95 -21.05 -16.76
C ASP A 142 8.44 -21.36 -16.70
N PRO A 143 8.03 -22.62 -16.50
CA PRO A 143 6.62 -22.99 -16.38
C PRO A 143 5.88 -22.28 -15.24
N ALA A 144 6.59 -21.86 -14.20
CA ALA A 144 6.02 -21.10 -13.07
C ALA A 144 5.73 -19.64 -13.41
N ALA A 145 6.29 -19.08 -14.50
CA ALA A 145 6.24 -17.66 -14.80
C ALA A 145 4.80 -17.11 -14.94
N ALA A 146 3.89 -17.85 -15.58
CA ALA A 146 2.50 -17.43 -15.75
C ALA A 146 1.75 -17.33 -14.42
N GLY A 147 1.91 -18.31 -13.52
CA GLY A 147 1.35 -18.30 -12.18
C GLY A 147 1.92 -17.16 -11.33
N ALA A 148 3.24 -16.96 -11.39
CA ALA A 148 3.93 -15.90 -10.69
C ALA A 148 3.47 -14.50 -11.17
N ALA A 149 3.30 -14.31 -12.49
CA ALA A 149 2.79 -13.07 -13.05
C ALA A 149 1.38 -12.74 -12.52
N LYS A 150 0.50 -13.75 -12.47
CA LYS A 150 -0.85 -13.60 -11.93
C LYS A 150 -0.84 -13.24 -10.44
N ALA A 151 -0.08 -13.93 -9.62
CA ALA A 151 0.04 -13.67 -8.18
C ALA A 151 0.58 -12.25 -7.92
N ALA A 152 1.63 -11.82 -8.62
CA ALA A 152 2.15 -10.47 -8.53
C ALA A 152 1.11 -9.42 -8.96
N ALA A 153 0.36 -9.67 -10.02
CA ALA A 153 -0.67 -8.76 -10.50
C ALA A 153 -1.82 -8.61 -9.48
N ARG A 154 -2.29 -9.71 -8.88
CA ARG A 154 -3.35 -9.67 -7.84
C ARG A 154 -2.91 -8.86 -6.62
N ALA A 155 -1.73 -9.14 -6.07
CA ALA A 155 -1.18 -8.40 -4.95
C ALA A 155 -0.97 -6.91 -5.29
N SER A 156 -0.48 -6.58 -6.50
CA SER A 156 -0.33 -5.20 -6.94
C SER A 156 -1.68 -4.47 -7.06
N ARG A 157 -2.72 -5.15 -7.55
CA ARG A 157 -4.08 -4.59 -7.61
C ARG A 157 -4.69 -4.41 -6.22
N ALA A 158 -4.49 -5.36 -5.31
CA ALA A 158 -4.92 -5.20 -3.92
C ALA A 158 -4.23 -4.00 -3.25
N ASN A 159 -2.91 -3.83 -3.47
CA ASN A 159 -2.20 -2.64 -3.02
C ASN A 159 -2.79 -1.36 -3.61
N THR A 160 -3.16 -1.35 -4.89
CA THR A 160 -3.83 -0.19 -5.51
C THR A 160 -5.18 0.11 -4.86
N LEU A 161 -5.98 -0.91 -4.57
CA LEU A 161 -7.27 -0.78 -3.87
C LEU A 161 -7.07 -0.21 -2.46
N MET A 162 -6.17 -0.82 -1.68
CA MET A 162 -5.88 -0.43 -0.30
C MET A 162 -5.23 0.95 -0.19
N SER A 163 -4.46 1.38 -1.21
CA SER A 163 -3.76 2.67 -1.19
C SER A 163 -4.70 3.86 -1.05
N ILE A 164 -5.92 3.77 -1.55
CA ILE A 164 -6.91 4.86 -1.48
C ILE A 164 -7.33 5.09 -0.03
N THR A 165 -7.69 4.03 0.69
CA THR A 165 -8.03 4.10 2.12
C THR A 165 -6.81 4.47 2.97
N MET A 166 -5.66 3.89 2.67
CA MET A 166 -4.40 4.22 3.36
C MET A 166 -4.06 5.70 3.25
N LEU A 167 -4.04 6.27 2.04
CA LEU A 167 -3.70 7.67 1.82
C LEU A 167 -4.71 8.61 2.50
N TRP A 168 -6.00 8.29 2.45
CA TRP A 168 -7.02 9.05 3.15
C TRP A 168 -6.71 9.12 4.65
N PHE A 169 -6.49 7.99 5.31
CA PHE A 169 -6.26 7.96 6.75
C PHE A 169 -4.90 8.54 7.16
N MET A 170 -3.88 8.49 6.31
CA MET A 170 -2.61 9.20 6.54
C MET A 170 -2.79 10.72 6.54
N VAL A 171 -3.56 11.26 5.58
CA VAL A 171 -3.89 12.69 5.52
C VAL A 171 -4.86 13.08 6.63
N PHE A 172 -5.89 12.27 6.86
CA PHE A 172 -6.91 12.52 7.87
C PHE A 172 -6.33 12.56 9.29
N ALA A 173 -5.39 11.68 9.63
CA ALA A 173 -4.72 11.69 10.92
C ALA A 173 -4.00 13.01 11.22
N ALA A 174 -3.47 13.66 10.18
CA ALA A 174 -2.74 14.92 10.31
C ALA A 174 -3.65 16.16 10.30
N HIS A 175 -4.79 16.11 9.61
CA HIS A 175 -5.60 17.29 9.30
C HIS A 175 -7.07 17.17 9.73
N GLY A 176 -7.68 15.99 9.63
CA GLY A 176 -9.10 15.76 9.93
C GLY A 176 -9.39 15.36 11.37
N ALA A 177 -8.39 14.85 12.08
CA ALA A 177 -8.60 14.36 13.45
C ALA A 177 -9.12 15.44 14.41
N THR A 178 -8.82 16.69 14.16
CA THR A 178 -9.29 17.85 14.97
C THR A 178 -10.75 18.20 14.76
N TRP A 179 -11.42 17.61 13.77
CA TRP A 179 -12.85 17.83 13.52
C TRP A 179 -13.74 17.10 14.52
N PHE A 180 -13.18 16.16 15.26
CA PHE A 180 -13.89 15.32 16.21
C PHE A 180 -13.42 15.61 17.65
N THR A 181 -14.36 15.65 18.58
CA THR A 181 -14.08 15.91 20.00
C THR A 181 -13.64 14.65 20.74
N GLY A 182 -13.97 13.47 20.21
CA GLY A 182 -13.62 12.18 20.78
C GLY A 182 -13.99 11.03 19.86
N ILE A 183 -13.71 9.83 20.33
CA ILE A 183 -14.10 8.57 19.68
C ILE A 183 -14.67 7.60 20.71
N GLY A 184 -15.70 6.87 20.28
CA GLY A 184 -16.30 5.78 21.06
C GLY A 184 -16.43 4.52 20.19
N GLY A 185 -16.93 3.43 20.73
CA GLY A 185 -17.26 2.23 19.94
C GLY A 185 -16.11 1.59 19.16
N THR A 186 -14.87 1.79 19.59
CA THR A 186 -13.65 1.37 18.88
C THR A 186 -13.61 -0.12 18.52
N VAL A 187 -14.22 -0.99 19.35
CA VAL A 187 -14.26 -2.44 19.09
C VAL A 187 -15.03 -2.75 17.81
N GLY A 188 -16.22 -2.17 17.65
CA GLY A 188 -17.04 -2.37 16.43
C GLY A 188 -16.34 -1.88 15.18
N TYR A 189 -15.72 -0.70 15.26
CA TYR A 189 -14.90 -0.13 14.19
C TYR A 189 -13.77 -1.07 13.77
N TRP A 190 -12.97 -1.54 14.73
CA TRP A 190 -11.85 -2.42 14.42
C TRP A 190 -12.28 -3.79 13.89
N ILE A 191 -13.40 -4.34 14.35
CA ILE A 191 -13.96 -5.57 13.76
C ILE A 191 -14.28 -5.33 12.29
N LEU A 192 -14.99 -4.25 11.96
CA LEU A 192 -15.33 -3.91 10.57
C LEU A 192 -14.07 -3.76 9.71
N VAL A 193 -13.12 -2.95 10.15
CA VAL A 193 -11.87 -2.69 9.41
C VAL A 193 -11.08 -3.97 9.18
N LEU A 194 -10.89 -4.78 10.23
CA LEU A 194 -10.11 -6.02 10.13
C LEU A 194 -10.79 -7.08 9.26
N VAL A 195 -12.12 -7.18 9.30
CA VAL A 195 -12.86 -8.11 8.43
C VAL A 195 -12.74 -7.70 6.96
N LEU A 196 -12.92 -6.43 6.64
CA LEU A 196 -12.77 -5.91 5.28
C LEU A 196 -11.33 -6.06 4.77
N TRP A 197 -10.36 -5.69 5.57
CA TRP A 197 -8.94 -5.85 5.28
C TRP A 197 -8.59 -7.32 5.02
N ALA A 198 -8.94 -8.21 5.92
CA ALA A 198 -8.62 -9.64 5.80
C ALA A 198 -9.30 -10.26 4.58
N PHE A 199 -10.53 -9.86 4.27
CA PHE A 199 -11.24 -10.35 3.08
C PHE A 199 -10.54 -9.91 1.78
N VAL A 200 -10.16 -8.64 1.65
CA VAL A 200 -9.46 -8.12 0.48
C VAL A 200 -8.11 -8.81 0.30
N GLU A 201 -7.32 -8.87 1.37
CA GLU A 201 -5.98 -9.46 1.32
C GLU A 201 -6.02 -10.97 1.06
N ALA A 202 -6.84 -11.72 1.79
CA ALA A 202 -6.98 -13.16 1.59
C ALA A 202 -7.50 -13.52 0.18
N SER A 203 -8.39 -12.70 -0.38
CA SER A 203 -8.85 -12.85 -1.76
C SER A 203 -7.70 -12.62 -2.75
N ALA A 204 -6.93 -11.54 -2.58
CA ALA A 204 -5.80 -11.22 -3.46
C ALA A 204 -4.70 -12.28 -3.43
N LEU A 205 -4.45 -12.87 -2.27
CA LEU A 205 -3.51 -13.99 -2.11
C LEU A 205 -4.05 -15.34 -2.61
N GLY A 206 -5.32 -15.40 -3.02
CA GLY A 206 -5.96 -16.61 -3.50
C GLY A 206 -6.39 -17.58 -2.40
N LEU A 207 -6.38 -17.15 -1.13
CA LEU A 207 -6.81 -17.97 0.01
C LEU A 207 -8.33 -18.17 0.04
N ILE A 208 -9.09 -17.25 -0.58
CA ILE A 208 -10.53 -17.34 -0.72
C ILE A 208 -10.87 -17.58 -2.19
N GLY A 209 -11.23 -18.80 -2.53
CA GLY A 209 -11.68 -19.20 -3.87
C GLY A 209 -10.60 -19.18 -4.98
N GLY A 210 -9.31 -19.07 -4.62
CA GLY A 210 -8.18 -19.02 -5.55
C GLY A 210 -7.99 -17.67 -6.24
N LEU A 211 -6.91 -17.55 -7.01
CA LEU A 211 -6.57 -16.31 -7.75
C LEU A 211 -7.57 -15.95 -8.85
N ASP A 212 -8.41 -16.89 -9.27
CA ASP A 212 -9.45 -16.74 -10.30
C ASP A 212 -10.87 -16.73 -9.74
N SER A 213 -11.03 -16.49 -8.44
CA SER A 213 -12.35 -16.38 -7.80
C SER A 213 -13.23 -15.33 -8.51
N PRO A 214 -14.57 -15.43 -8.44
CA PRO A 214 -15.47 -14.42 -9.00
C PRO A 214 -15.19 -13.01 -8.48
N PHE A 215 -14.88 -12.88 -7.20
CA PHE A 215 -14.47 -11.61 -6.60
C PHE A 215 -13.18 -11.05 -7.23
N ASN A 216 -12.15 -11.89 -7.34
CA ASN A 216 -10.88 -11.48 -7.94
C ASN A 216 -11.03 -11.06 -9.41
N LYS A 217 -11.84 -11.78 -10.18
CA LYS A 217 -12.17 -11.41 -11.56
C LYS A 217 -12.90 -10.07 -11.63
N LEU A 218 -13.91 -9.88 -10.78
CA LEU A 218 -14.68 -8.65 -10.75
C LEU A 218 -13.81 -7.44 -10.37
N VAL A 219 -13.00 -7.57 -9.32
CA VAL A 219 -12.30 -6.43 -8.70
C VAL A 219 -10.92 -6.22 -9.31
N PHE A 220 -10.16 -7.29 -9.58
CA PHE A 220 -8.75 -7.19 -9.91
C PHE A 220 -8.41 -7.45 -11.40
N ASP A 221 -9.35 -7.79 -12.28
CA ASP A 221 -9.02 -7.96 -13.72
C ASP A 221 -8.79 -6.62 -14.41
N THR A 222 -9.49 -5.57 -14.00
CA THR A 222 -9.33 -4.25 -14.60
C THR A 222 -8.91 -3.21 -13.55
N HIS A 223 -8.05 -2.27 -13.94
CA HIS A 223 -7.66 -1.17 -13.06
C HIS A 223 -8.85 -0.28 -12.68
N ARG A 224 -9.84 -0.09 -13.58
CA ARG A 224 -11.05 0.67 -13.31
C ARG A 224 -11.84 0.07 -12.13
N ASN A 225 -12.09 -1.23 -12.15
CA ASN A 225 -12.85 -1.89 -11.09
C ASN A 225 -12.07 -1.88 -9.77
N THR A 226 -10.74 -2.02 -9.84
CA THR A 226 -9.86 -1.90 -8.66
C THR A 226 -9.96 -0.52 -8.01
N ILE A 227 -9.95 0.56 -8.80
CA ILE A 227 -10.10 1.93 -8.30
C ILE A 227 -11.48 2.11 -7.67
N VAL A 228 -12.56 1.71 -8.36
CA VAL A 228 -13.92 1.80 -7.83
C VAL A 228 -14.05 1.03 -6.51
N ALA A 229 -13.55 -0.20 -6.45
CA ALA A 229 -13.55 -1.00 -5.22
C ALA A 229 -12.74 -0.33 -4.09
N GLY A 230 -11.64 0.35 -4.41
CA GLY A 230 -10.86 1.12 -3.43
C GLY A 230 -11.64 2.30 -2.85
N PHE A 231 -12.39 3.04 -3.66
CA PHE A 231 -13.28 4.10 -3.16
C PHE A 231 -14.48 3.54 -2.38
N VAL A 232 -15.01 2.37 -2.77
CA VAL A 232 -16.06 1.68 -1.99
C VAL A 232 -15.50 1.26 -0.63
N LEU A 233 -14.30 0.68 -0.57
CA LEU A 233 -13.66 0.34 0.69
C LEU A 233 -13.49 1.59 1.57
N LEU A 234 -12.96 2.67 1.01
CA LEU A 234 -12.83 3.94 1.72
C LEU A 234 -14.18 4.44 2.24
N ALA A 235 -15.21 4.44 1.40
CA ALA A 235 -16.54 4.89 1.79
C ALA A 235 -17.11 4.07 2.95
N VAL A 236 -16.95 2.75 2.92
CA VAL A 236 -17.42 1.89 4.02
C VAL A 236 -16.60 2.13 5.29
N VAL A 237 -15.27 2.16 5.20
CA VAL A 237 -14.41 2.37 6.38
C VAL A 237 -14.62 3.76 6.99
N TYR A 238 -14.77 4.78 6.16
CA TYR A 238 -14.93 6.15 6.64
C TYR A 238 -16.40 6.43 7.07
N PHE A 239 -17.38 6.30 6.18
CA PHE A 239 -18.75 6.69 6.52
C PHE A 239 -19.44 5.71 7.48
N VAL A 240 -19.29 4.40 7.27
CA VAL A 240 -19.92 3.42 8.18
C VAL A 240 -19.04 3.22 9.41
N GLY A 241 -17.76 2.96 9.23
CA GLY A 241 -16.86 2.69 10.34
C GLY A 241 -16.58 3.93 11.18
N TRP A 242 -16.09 5.00 10.57
CA TRP A 242 -15.66 6.19 11.30
C TRP A 242 -16.87 7.04 11.75
N GLU A 243 -17.68 7.53 10.82
CA GLU A 243 -18.76 8.50 11.12
C GLU A 243 -19.91 7.89 11.93
N LEU A 244 -20.32 6.64 11.62
CA LEU A 244 -21.48 6.05 12.28
C LEU A 244 -21.15 5.21 13.51
N MET A 245 -19.94 4.61 13.57
CA MET A 245 -19.60 3.69 14.65
C MET A 245 -18.61 4.29 15.66
N LEU A 246 -17.72 5.18 15.21
CA LEU A 246 -16.58 5.64 16.01
C LEU A 246 -16.71 7.10 16.45
N ALA A 247 -17.15 8.01 15.58
CA ALA A 247 -17.25 9.44 15.89
C ALA A 247 -18.31 9.72 16.96
N VAL A 248 -17.96 10.59 17.92
CA VAL A 248 -18.84 11.06 19.01
C VAL A 248 -18.84 12.58 19.06
#